data_04a1e89b2df59af677bd0bb2efe5e18b
#
_entry.id   04a1e89b2df59af677bd0bb2efe5e18b
#
_cell.length_a   1.000
_cell.length_b   1.000
_cell.length_c   1.000
_cell.angle_alpha   90.00
_cell.angle_beta   90.00
_cell.angle_gamma   90.00
#
_symmetry.space_group_name_H-M   'P 1'
#
loop_
_entity.id
_entity.type
_entity.pdbx_description
1 polymer ?
#
loop_
_entity_poly.entity_id
_entity_poly.type
_entity_poly.pdbx_seq_one_letter_code
_entity_poly.pdbx_strand_id
1 'polypeptide(L)'
;MTAPSMAGRSQPAIRPARPEHASFIARNVLSSQRGPFPRGWFDIALGWDEPQCIAFVECIALAQTQSWWHITQFIVAEVAGEPAASLCALPAEGTETAARAAIKEVAAAIGLSAADLKAIFRRGAYGANCWVQGGEGEWLIEHVATLPEYRGRGLVQALIGHALAAGKTAGFNHASISFLIGNEAAERCYTKAGFSFAEEKRDPAFEAITGSPGFRRFTRAIA
;
A
#
# COMPACT_ATOMS: atom_id res chain seq x y z
N MET A 1 -43.62 -16.95 7.05
CA MET A 1 -42.58 -16.09 6.49
C MET A 1 -41.23 -16.62 6.96
N THR A 2 -40.56 -17.40 6.13
CA THR A 2 -39.26 -18.03 6.42
C THR A 2 -38.19 -16.95 6.15
N ALA A 3 -37.34 -16.71 7.17
CA ALA A 3 -36.19 -15.84 7.04
C ALA A 3 -35.23 -16.36 5.95
N PRO A 4 -34.61 -15.47 5.12
CA PRO A 4 -33.66 -15.91 4.12
C PRO A 4 -32.45 -16.55 4.83
N SER A 5 -32.15 -17.79 4.44
CA SER A 5 -30.95 -18.55 4.82
C SER A 5 -29.70 -17.70 4.61
N MET A 6 -28.90 -17.55 5.66
CA MET A 6 -27.53 -17.03 5.57
C MET A 6 -26.68 -18.05 4.77
N ALA A 7 -26.84 -18.04 3.46
CA ALA A 7 -26.02 -18.82 2.56
C ALA A 7 -24.54 -18.50 2.82
N GLY A 8 -23.74 -19.54 3.04
CA GLY A 8 -22.39 -19.53 3.56
C GLY A 8 -21.51 -18.43 2.96
N ARG A 9 -21.08 -17.49 3.80
CA ARG A 9 -19.97 -16.60 3.49
C ARG A 9 -18.73 -17.47 3.44
N SER A 10 -18.28 -17.86 2.25
CA SER A 10 -17.00 -18.53 2.09
C SER A 10 -15.93 -17.68 2.79
N GLN A 11 -15.19 -18.30 3.72
CA GLN A 11 -14.07 -17.59 4.34
C GLN A 11 -13.08 -17.17 3.26
N PRO A 12 -12.52 -15.94 3.34
CA PRO A 12 -11.54 -15.49 2.38
C PRO A 12 -10.30 -16.39 2.43
N ALA A 13 -9.80 -16.82 1.28
CA ALA A 13 -8.50 -17.45 1.19
C ALA A 13 -7.42 -16.36 1.19
N ILE A 14 -6.48 -16.41 2.15
CA ILE A 14 -5.35 -15.48 2.20
C ILE A 14 -4.10 -16.24 1.76
N ARG A 15 -3.38 -15.67 0.80
CA ARG A 15 -2.17 -16.28 0.24
C ARG A 15 -1.19 -15.24 -0.27
N PRO A 16 0.11 -15.57 -0.45
CA PRO A 16 1.06 -14.72 -1.15
C PRO A 16 0.55 -14.36 -2.54
N ALA A 17 0.81 -13.13 -2.97
CA ALA A 17 0.49 -12.72 -4.32
C ALA A 17 1.34 -13.49 -5.35
N ARG A 18 0.81 -13.66 -6.56
CA ARG A 18 1.43 -14.37 -7.69
C ARG A 18 1.44 -13.45 -8.91
N PRO A 19 2.29 -13.70 -9.92
CA PRO A 19 2.40 -12.83 -11.09
C PRO A 19 1.07 -12.47 -11.76
N GLU A 20 0.09 -13.37 -11.79
CA GLU A 20 -1.25 -13.11 -12.33
C GLU A 20 -2.04 -12.04 -11.53
N HIS A 21 -1.62 -11.71 -10.30
CA HIS A 21 -2.21 -10.63 -9.50
C HIS A 21 -1.60 -9.25 -9.81
N ALA A 22 -0.60 -9.13 -10.69
CA ALA A 22 0.15 -7.88 -10.87
C ALA A 22 -0.75 -6.68 -11.20
N SER A 23 -1.70 -6.84 -12.13
CA SER A 23 -2.65 -5.79 -12.49
C SER A 23 -3.61 -5.42 -11.35
N PHE A 24 -4.05 -6.40 -10.54
CA PHE A 24 -4.83 -6.17 -9.34
C PHE A 24 -4.03 -5.40 -8.28
N ILE A 25 -2.78 -5.80 -8.03
CA ILE A 25 -1.87 -5.12 -7.10
C ILE A 25 -1.61 -3.69 -7.55
N ALA A 26 -1.35 -3.45 -8.84
CA ALA A 26 -1.12 -2.11 -9.37
C ALA A 26 -2.30 -1.16 -9.08
N ARG A 27 -3.54 -1.62 -9.34
CA ARG A 27 -4.75 -0.84 -8.99
C ARG A 27 -4.86 -0.59 -7.49
N ASN A 28 -4.56 -1.58 -6.66
CA ASN A 28 -4.61 -1.45 -5.21
C ASN A 28 -3.54 -0.50 -4.68
N VAL A 29 -2.33 -0.51 -5.24
CA VAL A 29 -1.27 0.46 -4.90
C VAL A 29 -1.73 1.88 -5.19
N LEU A 30 -2.26 2.16 -6.38
CA LEU A 30 -2.79 3.48 -6.72
C LEU A 30 -3.93 3.88 -5.77
N SER A 31 -4.89 2.99 -5.55
CA SER A 31 -6.03 3.24 -4.66
C SER A 31 -5.60 3.52 -3.22
N SER A 32 -4.64 2.77 -2.69
CA SER A 32 -4.14 2.96 -1.32
C SER A 32 -3.41 4.30 -1.15
N GLN A 33 -2.64 4.72 -2.15
CA GLN A 33 -1.92 6.00 -2.13
C GLN A 33 -2.84 7.20 -2.27
N ARG A 34 -3.95 7.06 -2.99
CA ARG A 34 -4.98 8.09 -3.08
C ARG A 34 -5.78 8.21 -1.78
N GLY A 35 -6.08 7.08 -1.13
CA GLY A 35 -7.02 7.06 -0.01
C GLY A 35 -8.35 7.69 -0.40
N PRO A 36 -8.86 8.72 0.36
CA PRO A 36 -10.07 9.46 0.00
C PRO A 36 -9.81 10.65 -0.95
N PHE A 37 -8.57 10.90 -1.35
CA PHE A 37 -8.17 12.05 -2.16
C PHE A 37 -8.09 11.67 -3.65
N PRO A 38 -8.15 12.67 -4.57
CA PRO A 38 -8.22 12.39 -6.00
C PRO A 38 -6.91 11.85 -6.59
N ARG A 39 -5.76 12.14 -5.98
CA ARG A 39 -4.44 11.76 -6.50
C ARG A 39 -3.51 11.25 -5.41
N GLY A 40 -2.79 10.18 -5.72
CA GLY A 40 -1.70 9.62 -4.92
C GLY A 40 -0.33 9.94 -5.51
N TRP A 41 0.70 9.33 -4.94
CA TRP A 41 2.08 9.60 -5.34
C TRP A 41 2.35 9.31 -6.82
N PHE A 42 1.90 8.17 -7.34
CA PHE A 42 2.11 7.83 -8.76
C PHE A 42 1.40 8.79 -9.70
N ASP A 43 0.16 9.20 -9.38
CA ASP A 43 -0.58 10.17 -10.21
C ASP A 43 0.18 11.49 -10.34
N ILE A 44 0.81 11.94 -9.25
CA ILE A 44 1.53 13.22 -9.20
C ILE A 44 2.93 13.08 -9.79
N ALA A 45 3.66 12.05 -9.40
CA ALA A 45 5.04 11.84 -9.83
C ALA A 45 5.15 11.54 -11.32
N LEU A 46 4.29 10.68 -11.85
CA LEU A 46 4.25 10.37 -13.28
C LEU A 46 3.59 11.51 -14.07
N GLY A 47 2.47 12.03 -13.59
CA GLY A 47 1.68 13.04 -14.32
C GLY A 47 1.00 12.45 -15.56
N TRP A 48 0.74 11.14 -15.56
CA TRP A 48 0.13 10.38 -16.64
C TRP A 48 -1.34 10.10 -16.30
N ASP A 49 -2.08 9.56 -17.25
CA ASP A 49 -3.43 9.07 -17.01
C ASP A 49 -3.42 7.77 -16.17
N GLU A 50 -4.58 7.40 -15.63
CA GLU A 50 -4.69 6.24 -14.74
C GLU A 50 -4.28 4.92 -15.41
N PRO A 51 -4.68 4.59 -16.66
CA PRO A 51 -4.21 3.39 -17.35
C PRO A 51 -2.70 3.31 -17.47
N GLN A 52 -2.03 4.41 -17.78
CA GLN A 52 -0.58 4.49 -17.89
C GLN A 52 0.09 4.32 -16.51
N CYS A 53 -0.47 4.92 -15.46
CA CYS A 53 0.00 4.73 -14.09
C CYS A 53 -0.14 3.27 -13.64
N ILE A 54 -1.27 2.62 -13.93
CA ILE A 54 -1.48 1.19 -13.65
C ILE A 54 -0.43 0.34 -14.36
N ALA A 55 -0.23 0.54 -15.66
CA ALA A 55 0.74 -0.22 -16.45
C ALA A 55 2.17 -0.06 -15.90
N PHE A 56 2.56 1.15 -15.50
CA PHE A 56 3.87 1.41 -14.90
C PHE A 56 4.05 0.68 -13.56
N VAL A 57 3.04 0.74 -12.69
CA VAL A 57 3.09 0.06 -11.38
C VAL A 57 3.04 -1.46 -11.55
N GLU A 58 2.33 -1.97 -12.55
CA GLU A 58 2.33 -3.40 -12.91
C GLU A 58 3.74 -3.86 -13.34
N CYS A 59 4.44 -3.07 -14.15
CA CYS A 59 5.84 -3.33 -14.47
C CYS A 59 6.73 -3.32 -13.21
N ILE A 60 6.53 -2.39 -12.28
CA ILE A 60 7.28 -2.35 -11.01
C ILE A 60 6.97 -3.58 -10.15
N ALA A 61 5.73 -4.04 -10.12
CA ALA A 61 5.37 -5.23 -9.36
C ALA A 61 6.05 -6.51 -9.88
N LEU A 62 6.50 -6.52 -11.13
CA LEU A 62 7.18 -7.64 -11.79
C LEU A 62 8.66 -7.36 -12.09
N ALA A 63 9.22 -6.26 -11.60
CA ALA A 63 10.62 -5.87 -11.84
C ALA A 63 11.62 -6.85 -11.20
N GLN A 64 12.88 -6.81 -11.61
CA GLN A 64 13.95 -7.59 -10.96
C GLN A 64 14.23 -7.05 -9.55
N THR A 65 14.15 -5.74 -9.38
CA THR A 65 14.32 -5.07 -8.08
C THR A 65 13.10 -5.29 -7.19
N GLN A 66 13.29 -6.00 -6.09
CA GLN A 66 12.24 -6.26 -5.11
C GLN A 66 12.05 -5.03 -4.19
N SER A 67 11.24 -4.08 -4.63
CA SER A 67 10.80 -2.95 -3.83
C SER A 67 9.54 -3.31 -3.01
N TRP A 68 9.06 -2.39 -2.18
CA TRP A 68 7.77 -2.54 -1.49
C TRP A 68 6.55 -2.66 -2.43
N TRP A 69 6.70 -2.34 -3.73
CA TRP A 69 5.67 -2.58 -4.75
C TRP A 69 5.82 -3.91 -5.47
N HIS A 70 6.90 -4.66 -5.20
CA HIS A 70 7.14 -5.94 -5.86
C HIS A 70 6.12 -6.99 -5.39
N ILE A 71 5.67 -7.82 -6.32
CA ILE A 71 4.62 -8.81 -6.10
C ILE A 71 4.88 -9.73 -4.89
N THR A 72 6.13 -10.07 -4.61
CA THR A 72 6.52 -10.96 -3.51
C THR A 72 6.30 -10.35 -2.13
N GLN A 73 6.10 -9.04 -2.02
CA GLN A 73 5.82 -8.35 -0.76
C GLN A 73 4.33 -8.33 -0.42
N PHE A 74 3.47 -8.78 -1.33
CA PHE A 74 2.02 -8.70 -1.16
C PHE A 74 1.41 -10.03 -0.73
N ILE A 75 0.39 -9.91 0.13
CA ILE A 75 -0.59 -10.95 0.37
C ILE A 75 -1.96 -10.50 -0.15
N VAL A 76 -2.72 -11.46 -0.67
CA VAL A 76 -4.03 -11.24 -1.29
C VAL A 76 -5.08 -12.04 -0.55
N ALA A 77 -6.21 -11.41 -0.27
CA ALA A 77 -7.44 -12.07 0.17
C ALA A 77 -8.34 -12.30 -1.04
N GLU A 78 -8.64 -13.56 -1.31
CA GLU A 78 -9.53 -13.98 -2.39
C GLU A 78 -10.90 -14.35 -1.83
N VAL A 79 -11.96 -13.98 -2.53
CA VAL A 79 -13.34 -14.34 -2.25
C VAL A 79 -13.89 -15.08 -3.46
N ALA A 80 -14.31 -16.33 -3.30
CA ALA A 80 -14.76 -17.19 -4.39
C ALA A 80 -13.72 -17.36 -5.53
N GLY A 81 -12.43 -17.30 -5.19
CA GLY A 81 -11.33 -17.45 -6.16
C GLY A 81 -10.87 -16.14 -6.80
N GLU A 82 -11.57 -15.02 -6.57
CA GLU A 82 -11.24 -13.71 -7.12
C GLU A 82 -10.51 -12.83 -6.10
N PRO A 83 -9.46 -12.09 -6.51
CA PRO A 83 -8.73 -11.19 -5.63
C PRO A 83 -9.62 -10.01 -5.22
N ALA A 84 -9.75 -9.78 -3.91
CA ALA A 84 -10.69 -8.82 -3.32
C ALA A 84 -10.02 -7.72 -2.51
N ALA A 85 -8.91 -8.05 -1.85
CA ALA A 85 -8.12 -7.11 -1.05
C ALA A 85 -6.66 -7.53 -1.03
N SER A 86 -5.76 -6.59 -0.78
CA SER A 86 -4.34 -6.88 -0.59
C SER A 86 -3.69 -5.91 0.38
N LEU A 87 -2.54 -6.28 0.89
CA LEU A 87 -1.57 -5.39 1.53
C LEU A 87 -0.16 -5.87 1.24
N CYS A 88 0.79 -4.96 1.40
CA CYS A 88 2.22 -5.22 1.38
C CYS A 88 2.72 -5.34 2.83
N ALA A 89 3.65 -6.27 3.11
CA ALA A 89 4.23 -6.45 4.43
C ALA A 89 5.70 -6.87 4.32
N LEU A 90 6.62 -6.08 4.91
CA LEU A 90 8.07 -6.27 4.78
C LEU A 90 8.85 -5.53 5.88
N PRO A 91 10.16 -5.83 6.06
CA PRO A 91 11.05 -5.01 6.89
C PRO A 91 11.10 -3.55 6.42
N ALA A 92 11.22 -2.60 7.37
CA ALA A 92 11.29 -1.17 7.05
C ALA A 92 12.59 -0.77 6.34
N GLU A 93 13.68 -1.47 6.65
CA GLU A 93 15.02 -1.12 6.18
C GLU A 93 15.16 -1.23 4.66
N GLY A 94 15.79 -0.23 4.06
CA GLY A 94 16.15 -0.24 2.64
C GLY A 94 15.02 -0.01 1.66
N THR A 95 13.78 0.17 2.12
CA THR A 95 12.58 0.28 1.28
C THR A 95 12.64 1.44 0.29
N GLU A 96 13.14 2.62 0.72
CA GLU A 96 13.24 3.79 -0.16
C GLU A 96 14.28 3.58 -1.28
N THR A 97 15.43 2.99 -0.93
CA THR A 97 16.49 2.70 -1.91
C THR A 97 15.99 1.71 -2.96
N ALA A 98 15.34 0.63 -2.54
CA ALA A 98 14.75 -0.35 -3.44
C ALA A 98 13.63 0.24 -4.31
N ALA A 99 12.79 1.10 -3.74
CA ALA A 99 11.74 1.80 -4.48
C ALA A 99 12.31 2.69 -5.60
N ARG A 100 13.33 3.47 -5.30
CA ARG A 100 14.03 4.29 -6.30
C ARG A 100 14.71 3.45 -7.39
N ALA A 101 15.30 2.32 -7.02
CA ALA A 101 15.93 1.41 -7.97
C ALA A 101 14.91 0.76 -8.92
N ALA A 102 13.77 0.29 -8.40
CA ALA A 102 12.68 -0.29 -9.20
C ALA A 102 12.10 0.72 -10.21
N ILE A 103 11.89 1.97 -9.78
CA ILE A 103 11.44 3.05 -10.69
C ILE A 103 12.45 3.26 -11.83
N LYS A 104 13.75 3.30 -11.51
CA LYS A 104 14.81 3.48 -12.53
C LYS A 104 14.86 2.31 -13.50
N GLU A 105 14.75 1.09 -12.99
CA GLU A 105 14.74 -0.13 -13.80
C GLU A 105 13.59 -0.12 -14.81
N VAL A 106 12.36 0.11 -14.34
CA VAL A 106 11.18 0.13 -15.21
C VAL A 106 11.22 1.32 -16.18
N ALA A 107 11.63 2.51 -15.72
CA ALA A 107 11.78 3.67 -16.59
C ALA A 107 12.74 3.38 -17.75
N ALA A 108 13.87 2.73 -17.49
CA ALA A 108 14.82 2.33 -18.52
C ALA A 108 14.22 1.27 -19.46
N ALA A 109 13.51 0.27 -18.93
CA ALA A 109 12.88 -0.79 -19.71
C ALA A 109 11.82 -0.29 -20.70
N ILE A 110 11.08 0.77 -20.33
CA ILE A 110 10.07 1.38 -21.21
C ILE A 110 10.60 2.57 -22.02
N GLY A 111 11.91 2.82 -21.97
CA GLY A 111 12.59 3.81 -22.83
C GLY A 111 12.43 5.27 -22.38
N LEU A 112 12.14 5.52 -21.08
CA LEU A 112 12.13 6.90 -20.56
C LEU A 112 13.53 7.51 -20.58
N SER A 113 13.62 8.78 -20.97
CA SER A 113 14.87 9.52 -20.92
C SER A 113 15.32 9.84 -19.49
N ALA A 114 16.60 10.17 -19.32
CA ALA A 114 17.11 10.67 -18.03
C ALA A 114 16.40 11.96 -17.58
N ALA A 115 15.93 12.78 -18.53
CA ALA A 115 15.17 14.00 -18.25
C ALA A 115 13.78 13.66 -17.69
N ASP A 116 13.09 12.67 -18.28
CA ASP A 116 11.79 12.20 -17.79
C ASP A 116 11.90 11.62 -16.37
N LEU A 117 12.91 10.78 -16.15
CA LEU A 117 13.18 10.19 -14.83
C LEU A 117 13.47 11.28 -13.78
N LYS A 118 14.28 12.28 -14.12
CA LYS A 118 14.53 13.44 -13.25
C LYS A 118 13.24 14.21 -12.96
N ALA A 119 12.37 14.38 -13.95
CA ALA A 119 11.08 15.04 -13.77
C ALA A 119 10.15 14.25 -12.84
N ILE A 120 10.10 12.92 -12.96
CA ILE A 120 9.34 12.04 -12.06
C ILE A 120 9.80 12.23 -10.60
N PHE A 121 11.09 12.11 -10.34
CA PHE A 121 11.61 12.28 -8.97
C PHE A 121 11.40 13.68 -8.42
N ARG A 122 11.54 14.72 -9.26
CA ARG A 122 11.27 16.11 -8.86
C ARG A 122 9.80 16.30 -8.47
N ARG A 123 8.85 15.80 -9.29
CA ARG A 123 7.42 15.87 -8.96
C ARG A 123 7.07 15.04 -7.73
N GLY A 124 7.68 13.85 -7.59
CA GLY A 124 7.43 12.95 -6.45
C GLY A 124 8.03 13.40 -5.12
N ALA A 125 8.91 14.41 -5.12
CA ALA A 125 9.57 14.92 -3.92
C ALA A 125 8.64 15.76 -3.00
N TYR A 126 7.43 16.08 -3.43
CA TYR A 126 6.50 16.92 -2.67
C TYR A 126 6.16 16.40 -1.27
N GLY A 127 6.29 15.10 -1.03
CA GLY A 127 6.01 14.48 0.26
C GLY A 127 7.18 14.43 1.24
N ALA A 128 8.39 14.90 0.83
CA ALA A 128 9.61 14.69 1.61
C ALA A 128 9.55 15.26 3.05
N ASN A 129 8.82 16.36 3.26
CA ASN A 129 8.74 17.01 4.57
C ASN A 129 7.73 16.37 5.52
N CYS A 130 6.75 15.65 5.00
CA CYS A 130 5.69 15.05 5.83
C CYS A 130 5.66 13.52 5.78
N TRP A 131 6.59 12.90 5.07
CA TRP A 131 6.69 11.44 5.05
C TRP A 131 7.04 10.91 6.44
N VAL A 132 6.25 9.93 6.89
CA VAL A 132 6.48 9.19 8.13
C VAL A 132 6.75 7.74 7.76
N GLN A 133 7.96 7.28 8.04
CA GLN A 133 8.37 5.90 7.77
C GLN A 133 8.39 5.09 9.05
N GLY A 134 8.30 3.77 8.93
CA GLY A 134 8.62 2.86 10.01
C GLY A 134 10.07 3.04 10.48
N GLY A 135 10.29 2.87 11.78
CA GLY A 135 11.61 2.91 12.38
C GLY A 135 12.44 1.66 12.05
N GLU A 136 13.74 1.73 12.38
CA GLU A 136 14.62 0.56 12.33
C GLU A 136 14.05 -0.56 13.22
N GLY A 137 14.06 -1.81 12.72
CA GLY A 137 13.50 -2.96 13.42
C GLY A 137 11.97 -3.06 13.40
N GLU A 138 11.27 -2.28 12.59
CA GLU A 138 9.82 -2.38 12.42
C GLU A 138 9.42 -3.20 11.19
N TRP A 139 8.30 -3.91 11.34
CA TRP A 139 7.59 -4.58 10.25
C TRP A 139 6.58 -3.62 9.64
N LEU A 140 6.81 -3.20 8.40
CA LEU A 140 5.90 -2.31 7.67
C LEU A 140 4.69 -3.06 7.15
N ILE A 141 3.51 -2.43 7.26
CA ILE A 141 2.29 -2.79 6.55
C ILE A 141 1.89 -1.59 5.69
N GLU A 142 1.89 -1.78 4.37
CA GLU A 142 1.68 -0.70 3.42
C GLU A 142 0.70 -1.12 2.29
N HIS A 143 0.25 -0.19 1.49
CA HIS A 143 -0.59 -0.41 0.31
C HIS A 143 -1.83 -1.26 0.57
N VAL A 144 -2.49 -0.99 1.72
CA VAL A 144 -3.71 -1.70 2.12
C VAL A 144 -4.89 -1.20 1.30
N ALA A 145 -5.50 -2.07 0.51
CA ALA A 145 -6.69 -1.73 -0.27
C ALA A 145 -7.67 -2.90 -0.38
N THR A 146 -8.93 -2.56 -0.54
CA THR A 146 -10.04 -3.51 -0.78
C THR A 146 -10.89 -2.96 -1.91
N LEU A 147 -11.21 -3.80 -2.89
CA LEU A 147 -12.15 -3.44 -3.94
C LEU A 147 -13.50 -3.00 -3.34
N PRO A 148 -14.15 -1.97 -3.90
CA PRO A 148 -15.35 -1.37 -3.31
C PRO A 148 -16.45 -2.39 -2.94
N GLU A 149 -16.72 -3.36 -3.81
CA GLU A 149 -17.76 -4.38 -3.67
C GLU A 149 -17.47 -5.42 -2.57
N TYR A 150 -16.21 -5.47 -2.08
CA TYR A 150 -15.79 -6.37 -1.00
C TYR A 150 -15.56 -5.67 0.34
N ARG A 151 -15.77 -4.34 0.41
CA ARG A 151 -15.62 -3.57 1.66
C ARG A 151 -16.60 -4.04 2.74
N GLY A 152 -16.24 -3.79 4.00
CA GLY A 152 -17.09 -4.16 5.15
C GLY A 152 -17.14 -5.66 5.48
N ARG A 153 -16.36 -6.51 4.79
CA ARG A 153 -16.33 -7.98 4.98
C ARG A 153 -15.21 -8.46 5.92
N GLY A 154 -14.44 -7.56 6.51
CA GLY A 154 -13.35 -7.93 7.44
C GLY A 154 -12.06 -8.39 6.77
N LEU A 155 -11.92 -8.25 5.43
CA LEU A 155 -10.76 -8.75 4.68
C LEU A 155 -9.45 -8.11 5.14
N VAL A 156 -9.44 -6.78 5.39
CA VAL A 156 -8.25 -6.08 5.87
C VAL A 156 -7.82 -6.57 7.25
N GLN A 157 -8.78 -6.86 8.15
CA GLN A 157 -8.47 -7.40 9.47
C GLN A 157 -7.78 -8.78 9.37
N ALA A 158 -8.28 -9.63 8.49
CA ALA A 158 -7.70 -10.95 8.24
C ALA A 158 -6.30 -10.84 7.60
N LEU A 159 -6.10 -9.94 6.62
CA LEU A 159 -4.80 -9.67 6.00
C LEU A 159 -3.79 -9.13 7.02
N ILE A 160 -4.18 -8.16 7.86
CA ILE A 160 -3.31 -7.63 8.92
C ILE A 160 -2.91 -8.74 9.91
N GLY A 161 -3.85 -9.61 10.31
CA GLY A 161 -3.53 -10.76 11.15
C GLY A 161 -2.45 -11.66 10.54
N HIS A 162 -2.54 -11.95 9.24
CA HIS A 162 -1.51 -12.70 8.50
C HIS A 162 -0.16 -11.97 8.43
N ALA A 163 -0.18 -10.66 8.15
CA ALA A 163 1.02 -9.85 8.09
C ALA A 163 1.75 -9.78 9.43
N LEU A 164 1.01 -9.64 10.54
CA LEU A 164 1.58 -9.64 11.90
C LEU A 164 2.17 -11.00 12.27
N ALA A 165 1.52 -12.11 11.89
CA ALA A 165 2.05 -13.45 12.10
C ALA A 165 3.36 -13.67 11.30
N ALA A 166 3.43 -13.17 10.06
CA ALA A 166 4.66 -13.21 9.26
C ALA A 166 5.78 -12.37 9.89
N GLY A 167 5.49 -11.14 10.34
CA GLY A 167 6.44 -10.30 11.05
C GLY A 167 6.98 -10.95 12.32
N LYS A 168 6.12 -11.60 13.11
CA LYS A 168 6.53 -12.39 14.28
C LYS A 168 7.49 -13.52 13.91
N THR A 169 7.15 -14.27 12.87
CA THR A 169 8.00 -15.37 12.38
C THR A 169 9.37 -14.86 11.90
N ALA A 170 9.40 -13.65 11.34
CA ALA A 170 10.62 -12.99 10.91
C ALA A 170 11.41 -12.31 12.05
N GLY A 171 10.92 -12.38 13.31
CA GLY A 171 11.60 -11.88 14.49
C GLY A 171 11.32 -10.43 14.84
N PHE A 172 10.33 -9.79 14.22
CA PHE A 172 9.94 -8.42 14.52
C PHE A 172 9.02 -8.36 15.74
N ASN A 173 9.24 -7.34 16.58
CA ASN A 173 8.46 -7.10 17.79
C ASN A 173 7.45 -5.95 17.64
N HIS A 174 7.58 -5.15 16.59
CA HIS A 174 6.70 -4.02 16.33
C HIS A 174 6.33 -3.97 14.83
N ALA A 175 5.09 -3.59 14.55
CA ALA A 175 4.62 -3.28 13.22
C ALA A 175 4.18 -1.81 13.16
N SER A 176 4.35 -1.20 11.99
CA SER A 176 3.88 0.15 11.69
C SER A 176 3.06 0.19 10.41
N ILE A 177 2.15 1.15 10.35
CA ILE A 177 1.29 1.42 9.23
C ILE A 177 1.08 2.92 9.11
N SER A 178 1.22 3.45 7.88
CA SER A 178 1.08 4.88 7.62
C SER A 178 -0.09 5.16 6.69
N PHE A 179 -0.73 6.31 6.87
CA PHE A 179 -1.87 6.72 6.04
C PHE A 179 -2.01 8.25 6.01
N LEU A 180 -2.69 8.75 4.99
CA LEU A 180 -2.99 10.17 4.82
C LEU A 180 -3.91 10.68 5.92
N ILE A 181 -3.59 11.82 6.52
CA ILE A 181 -4.48 12.52 7.47
C ILE A 181 -5.77 12.88 6.74
N GLY A 182 -6.91 12.58 7.35
CA GLY A 182 -8.23 12.69 6.72
C GLY A 182 -8.76 11.36 6.14
N ASN A 183 -7.94 10.29 6.11
CA ASN A 183 -8.42 8.95 5.78
C ASN A 183 -9.02 8.24 7.00
N GLU A 184 -10.20 8.72 7.44
CA GLU A 184 -10.89 8.17 8.61
C GLU A 184 -11.22 6.68 8.49
N ALA A 185 -11.44 6.18 7.28
CA ALA A 185 -11.73 4.76 7.06
C ALA A 185 -10.52 3.90 7.40
N ALA A 186 -9.31 4.32 6.99
CA ALA A 186 -8.06 3.67 7.35
C ALA A 186 -7.81 3.75 8.86
N GLU A 187 -7.97 4.94 9.46
CA GLU A 187 -7.78 5.15 10.90
C GLU A 187 -8.66 4.22 11.74
N ARG A 188 -9.96 4.17 11.45
CA ARG A 188 -10.89 3.24 12.14
C ARG A 188 -10.50 1.78 11.93
N CYS A 189 -10.06 1.44 10.72
CA CYS A 189 -9.67 0.08 10.40
C CYS A 189 -8.42 -0.35 11.18
N TYR A 190 -7.41 0.49 11.25
CA TYR A 190 -6.15 0.18 11.92
C TYR A 190 -6.27 0.22 13.45
N THR A 191 -7.05 1.16 13.98
CA THR A 191 -7.41 1.17 15.42
C THR A 191 -8.10 -0.14 15.82
N LYS A 192 -9.08 -0.60 15.01
CA LYS A 192 -9.74 -1.90 15.24
C LYS A 192 -8.77 -3.07 15.15
N ALA A 193 -7.70 -2.97 14.36
CA ALA A 193 -6.64 -3.97 14.29
C ALA A 193 -5.63 -3.84 15.44
N GLY A 194 -5.84 -2.95 16.42
CA GLY A 194 -5.00 -2.78 17.60
C GLY A 194 -3.77 -1.90 17.39
N PHE A 195 -3.72 -1.16 16.29
CA PHE A 195 -2.70 -0.12 16.11
C PHE A 195 -3.10 1.15 16.86
N SER A 196 -2.12 1.88 17.37
CA SER A 196 -2.28 3.15 18.06
C SER A 196 -1.39 4.24 17.46
N PHE A 197 -1.81 5.49 17.64
CA PHE A 197 -1.07 6.66 17.16
C PHE A 197 0.38 6.67 17.68
N ALA A 198 1.31 6.93 16.78
CA ALA A 198 2.74 7.09 17.09
C ALA A 198 3.25 8.49 16.75
N GLU A 199 3.00 8.94 15.53
CA GLU A 199 3.41 10.29 15.09
C GLU A 199 2.56 10.77 13.92
N GLU A 200 2.60 12.09 13.65
CA GLU A 200 2.13 12.68 12.40
C GLU A 200 3.05 13.81 11.97
N LYS A 201 3.12 14.02 10.65
CA LYS A 201 3.79 15.16 10.05
C LYS A 201 2.86 15.87 9.10
N ARG A 202 2.89 17.20 9.13
CA ARG A 202 2.04 18.07 8.30
C ARG A 202 2.90 19.01 7.48
N ASP A 203 2.48 19.28 6.25
CA ASP A 203 3.13 20.24 5.36
C ASP A 203 2.07 20.96 4.52
N PRO A 204 1.94 22.30 4.61
CA PRO A 204 0.99 23.07 3.81
C PRO A 204 1.20 22.92 2.29
N ALA A 205 2.45 22.71 1.85
CA ALA A 205 2.74 22.49 0.44
C ALA A 205 2.23 21.11 -0.02
N PHE A 206 2.32 20.10 0.83
CA PHE A 206 1.74 18.78 0.59
C PHE A 206 0.20 18.85 0.52
N GLU A 207 -0.42 19.58 1.44
CA GLU A 207 -1.87 19.76 1.47
C GLU A 207 -2.40 20.46 0.20
N ALA A 208 -1.71 21.48 -0.27
CA ALA A 208 -2.06 22.19 -1.50
C ALA A 208 -2.03 21.29 -2.75
N ILE A 209 -1.18 20.25 -2.75
CA ILE A 209 -1.02 19.32 -3.88
C ILE A 209 -1.99 18.15 -3.80
N THR A 210 -2.22 17.60 -2.61
CA THR A 210 -2.95 16.34 -2.40
C THR A 210 -4.35 16.52 -1.84
N GLY A 211 -4.59 17.58 -1.08
CA GLY A 211 -5.78 17.80 -0.26
C GLY A 211 -5.67 17.19 1.14
N SER A 212 -4.62 16.40 1.44
CA SER A 212 -4.35 15.88 2.78
C SER A 212 -3.36 16.78 3.52
N PRO A 213 -3.57 17.09 4.81
CA PRO A 213 -2.59 17.84 5.60
C PRO A 213 -1.22 17.15 5.76
N GLY A 214 -1.12 15.86 5.51
CA GLY A 214 0.13 15.10 5.66
C GLY A 214 -0.11 13.63 5.95
N PHE A 215 0.83 13.01 6.66
CA PHE A 215 0.77 11.60 7.03
C PHE A 215 0.68 11.39 8.53
N ARG A 216 0.03 10.29 8.91
CA ARG A 216 -0.07 9.78 10.26
C ARG A 216 0.46 8.35 10.29
N ARG A 217 1.28 8.02 11.28
CA ARG A 217 1.80 6.68 11.53
C ARG A 217 1.20 6.11 12.81
N PHE A 218 0.75 4.88 12.71
CA PHE A 218 0.31 4.07 13.84
C PHE A 218 1.27 2.89 14.00
N THR A 219 1.43 2.44 15.24
CA THR A 219 2.27 1.29 15.59
C THR A 219 1.49 0.29 16.43
N ARG A 220 1.97 -0.96 16.41
CA ARG A 220 1.45 -2.04 17.23
C ARG A 220 2.56 -2.99 17.62
N ALA A 221 2.59 -3.44 18.89
CA ALA A 221 3.43 -4.57 19.29
C ALA A 221 2.96 -5.87 18.63
N ILE A 222 3.91 -6.68 18.18
CA ILE A 222 3.70 -8.03 17.66
C ILE A 222 3.94 -8.99 18.83
N ALA A 223 2.86 -9.55 19.38
CA ALA A 223 2.89 -10.46 20.51
C ALA A 223 3.04 -11.93 20.10
#